data_495fd18075f13dd896cb3bc85d782b01
#
_entry.id   495fd18075f13dd896cb3bc85d782b01
#
_cell.length_a   1.000
_cell.length_b   1.000
_cell.length_c   1.000
_cell.angle_alpha   90.00
_cell.angle_beta   90.00
_cell.angle_gamma   90.00
#
_symmetry.space_group_name_H-M   'P 1'
#
loop_
_entity.id
_entity.type
_entity.pdbx_description
1 polymer ?
#
loop_
_entity_poly.entity_id
_entity_poly.type
_entity_poly.pdbx_seq_one_letter_code
_entity_poly.pdbx_strand_id
1 'polypeptide(L)'
;MSRLRIVLATVLALSALAVLAVPASASVPAANAKFCQAANSIGDSGSSGQPTKDQAKTARKGFQKAATYAPGKVKAAMNNIDKYLGLVADADKAEDLAKIYTSDGFKNYSKSITTYVTYFAQECTGT
;
A
#
# COMPACT_ATOMS: atom_id res chain seq x y z
N MET A 1 -45.87 28.19 8.05
CA MET A 1 -44.87 27.73 8.99
C MET A 1 -44.82 26.20 9.17
N SER A 2 -45.90 25.48 9.02
CA SER A 2 -45.91 24.00 9.15
C SER A 2 -45.19 23.26 8.02
N ARG A 3 -45.14 23.84 6.82
CA ARG A 3 -44.45 23.22 5.67
C ARG A 3 -42.94 23.23 5.79
N LEU A 4 -42.37 24.18 6.50
CA LEU A 4 -40.93 24.28 6.71
C LEU A 4 -40.41 23.25 7.72
N ARG A 5 -41.24 22.87 8.69
CA ARG A 5 -40.89 21.87 9.70
C ARG A 5 -40.85 20.43 9.17
N ILE A 6 -41.71 20.13 8.17
CA ILE A 6 -41.75 18.81 7.53
C ILE A 6 -40.52 18.58 6.64
N VAL A 7 -40.03 19.61 5.96
CA VAL A 7 -38.86 19.52 5.10
C VAL A 7 -37.58 19.32 5.92
N LEU A 8 -37.47 19.95 7.09
CA LEU A 8 -36.33 19.76 7.99
C LEU A 8 -36.30 18.36 8.60
N ALA A 9 -37.43 17.77 8.90
CA ALA A 9 -37.49 16.42 9.47
C ALA A 9 -37.08 15.34 8.45
N THR A 10 -37.43 15.55 7.17
CA THR A 10 -37.04 14.59 6.10
C THR A 10 -35.56 14.65 5.75
N VAL A 11 -34.95 15.82 5.82
CA VAL A 11 -33.51 15.96 5.57
C VAL A 11 -32.68 15.31 6.69
N LEU A 12 -33.13 15.42 7.94
CA LEU A 12 -32.48 14.76 9.08
C LEU A 12 -32.59 13.23 9.06
N ALA A 13 -33.70 12.70 8.55
CA ALA A 13 -33.88 11.24 8.42
C ALA A 13 -32.97 10.65 7.32
N LEU A 14 -32.75 11.37 6.24
CA LEU A 14 -31.85 10.94 5.16
C LEU A 14 -30.38 10.98 5.55
N SER A 15 -29.97 11.93 6.38
CA SER A 15 -28.59 11.99 6.87
C SER A 15 -28.29 10.90 7.91
N ALA A 16 -29.27 10.49 8.69
CA ALA A 16 -29.10 9.39 9.64
C ALA A 16 -28.93 8.01 8.95
N LEU A 17 -29.59 7.80 7.82
CA LEU A 17 -29.45 6.57 7.03
C LEU A 17 -28.10 6.47 6.34
N ALA A 18 -27.52 7.58 5.92
CA ALA A 18 -26.18 7.60 5.31
C ALA A 18 -25.07 7.21 6.31
N VAL A 19 -25.23 7.56 7.57
CA VAL A 19 -24.26 7.21 8.62
C VAL A 19 -24.31 5.72 9.01
N LEU A 20 -25.45 5.07 8.87
CA LEU A 20 -25.61 3.65 9.19
C LEU A 20 -25.08 2.71 8.10
N ALA A 21 -24.86 3.22 6.89
CA ALA A 21 -24.33 2.42 5.78
C ALA A 21 -22.79 2.31 5.76
N VAL A 22 -22.08 3.13 6.54
CA VAL A 22 -20.61 3.23 6.49
C VAL A 22 -19.88 2.18 7.35
N PRO A 23 -20.38 1.63 8.44
CA PRO A 23 -19.55 0.80 9.33
C PRO A 23 -19.48 -0.68 9.00
N ALA A 24 -20.24 -1.19 8.05
CA ALA A 24 -20.39 -2.65 7.89
C ALA A 24 -19.27 -3.33 7.10
N SER A 25 -18.26 -2.59 6.62
CA SER A 25 -17.30 -3.11 5.64
C SER A 25 -15.89 -3.31 6.16
N ALA A 26 -15.68 -3.24 7.46
CA ALA A 26 -14.34 -3.00 8.00
C ALA A 26 -13.56 -4.24 8.45
N SER A 27 -13.98 -5.48 8.16
CA SER A 27 -13.18 -6.65 8.52
C SER A 27 -12.33 -7.13 7.35
N VAL A 28 -11.02 -7.09 7.52
CA VAL A 28 -10.07 -7.73 6.60
C VAL A 28 -10.28 -9.24 6.68
N PRO A 29 -10.46 -9.96 5.54
CA PRO A 29 -10.53 -11.40 5.55
C PRO A 29 -9.33 -12.01 6.27
N ALA A 30 -9.53 -13.06 7.07
CA ALA A 30 -8.47 -13.70 7.85
C ALA A 30 -7.27 -14.15 6.97
N ALA A 31 -7.53 -14.51 5.70
CA ALA A 31 -6.49 -14.87 4.73
C ALA A 31 -5.52 -13.71 4.44
N ASN A 32 -5.97 -12.45 4.53
CA ASN A 32 -5.17 -11.26 4.23
C ASN A 32 -4.60 -10.59 5.48
N ALA A 33 -5.06 -10.97 6.69
CA ALA A 33 -4.65 -10.34 7.93
C ALA A 33 -3.13 -10.41 8.15
N LYS A 34 -2.50 -11.53 7.86
CA LYS A 34 -1.04 -11.70 7.99
C LYS A 34 -0.28 -10.84 6.97
N PHE A 35 -0.78 -10.78 5.74
CA PHE A 35 -0.22 -9.89 4.73
C PHE A 35 -0.31 -8.43 5.18
N CYS A 36 -1.48 -7.97 5.60
CA CYS A 36 -1.69 -6.59 6.03
C CYS A 36 -0.82 -6.22 7.25
N GLN A 37 -0.69 -7.12 8.21
CA GLN A 37 0.19 -6.91 9.36
C GLN A 37 1.66 -6.78 8.93
N ALA A 38 2.13 -7.65 8.05
CA ALA A 38 3.50 -7.58 7.54
C ALA A 38 3.73 -6.35 6.66
N ALA A 39 2.75 -5.99 5.81
CA ALA A 39 2.80 -4.82 4.95
C ALA A 39 2.81 -3.50 5.74
N ASN A 40 2.02 -3.40 6.81
CA ASN A 40 2.03 -2.24 7.70
C ASN A 40 3.41 -2.00 8.33
N SER A 41 4.21 -3.03 8.53
CA SER A 41 5.57 -2.92 9.07
C SER A 41 6.59 -2.36 8.09
N ILE A 42 6.27 -2.32 6.79
CA ILE A 42 7.15 -1.74 5.75
C ILE A 42 7.23 -0.22 5.89
N GLY A 43 6.12 0.42 6.28
CA GLY A 43 6.03 1.86 6.43
C GLY A 43 6.24 2.62 5.11
N ASP A 44 6.45 3.92 5.21
CA ASP A 44 6.59 4.81 4.04
C ASP A 44 7.92 4.63 3.29
N SER A 45 8.92 4.02 3.91
CA SER A 45 10.25 3.84 3.33
C SER A 45 10.28 2.95 2.09
N GLY A 46 9.27 2.10 1.92
CA GLY A 46 9.16 1.21 0.76
C GLY A 46 8.43 1.80 -0.44
N SER A 47 7.73 2.91 -0.27
CA SER A 47 6.89 3.51 -1.31
C SER A 47 7.47 4.79 -1.91
N SER A 48 8.57 5.32 -1.38
CA SER A 48 9.24 6.48 -1.95
C SER A 48 9.92 6.12 -3.28
N GLY A 49 9.85 7.03 -4.26
CA GLY A 49 10.38 6.79 -5.61
C GLY A 49 11.88 6.52 -5.67
N GLN A 50 12.65 7.08 -4.74
CA GLN A 50 14.11 6.96 -4.68
C GLN A 50 14.54 6.69 -3.22
N PRO A 51 14.47 5.45 -2.77
CA PRO A 51 14.85 5.13 -1.40
C PRO A 51 16.35 5.29 -1.17
N THR A 52 16.74 5.75 0.01
CA THR A 52 18.14 5.74 0.43
C THR A 52 18.62 4.32 0.65
N LYS A 53 19.94 4.12 0.75
CA LYS A 53 20.55 2.81 1.00
C LYS A 53 19.99 2.13 2.28
N ASP A 54 19.86 2.89 3.36
CA ASP A 54 19.35 2.36 4.62
C ASP A 54 17.83 2.10 4.58
N GLN A 55 17.08 2.97 3.91
CA GLN A 55 15.65 2.73 3.64
C GLN A 55 15.45 1.46 2.81
N ALA A 56 16.29 1.25 1.78
CA ALA A 56 16.24 0.06 0.95
C ALA A 56 16.51 -1.22 1.75
N LYS A 57 17.51 -1.23 2.62
CA LYS A 57 17.83 -2.38 3.49
C LYS A 57 16.67 -2.72 4.42
N THR A 58 16.09 -1.72 5.05
CA THR A 58 14.96 -1.91 5.97
C THR A 58 13.71 -2.36 5.24
N ALA A 59 13.38 -1.72 4.12
CA ALA A 59 12.21 -2.05 3.31
C ALA A 59 12.28 -3.47 2.74
N ARG A 60 13.45 -3.94 2.30
CA ARG A 60 13.62 -5.32 1.79
C ARG A 60 13.12 -6.37 2.75
N LYS A 61 13.47 -6.27 4.01
CA LYS A 61 13.03 -7.23 5.04
C LYS A 61 11.51 -7.25 5.17
N GLY A 62 10.89 -6.10 5.13
CA GLY A 62 9.43 -5.97 5.18
C GLY A 62 8.75 -6.57 3.95
N PHE A 63 9.24 -6.27 2.75
CA PHE A 63 8.72 -6.83 1.49
C PHE A 63 8.89 -8.34 1.41
N GLN A 64 10.03 -8.87 1.80
CA GLN A 64 10.27 -10.31 1.85
C GLN A 64 9.28 -11.02 2.78
N LYS A 65 9.06 -10.47 3.97
CA LYS A 65 8.10 -11.01 4.93
C LYS A 65 6.67 -10.95 4.40
N ALA A 66 6.23 -9.81 3.89
CA ALA A 66 4.88 -9.64 3.37
C ALA A 66 4.63 -10.48 2.11
N ALA A 67 5.63 -10.68 1.25
CA ALA A 67 5.55 -11.49 0.04
C ALA A 67 5.18 -12.96 0.33
N THR A 68 5.53 -13.49 1.51
CA THR A 68 5.15 -14.86 1.89
C THR A 68 3.64 -15.05 2.00
N TYR A 69 2.91 -13.98 2.27
CA TYR A 69 1.45 -13.99 2.44
C TYR A 69 0.69 -13.41 1.24
N ALA A 70 1.40 -12.93 0.21
CA ALA A 70 0.79 -12.27 -0.93
C ALA A 70 0.31 -13.27 -1.99
N PRO A 71 -0.80 -12.99 -2.72
CA PRO A 71 -1.21 -13.78 -3.88
C PRO A 71 -0.24 -13.60 -5.06
N GLY A 72 -0.29 -14.53 -6.03
CA GLY A 72 0.72 -14.69 -7.08
C GLY A 72 1.18 -13.41 -7.79
N LYS A 73 0.26 -12.58 -8.28
CA LYS A 73 0.61 -11.31 -8.98
C LYS A 73 1.28 -10.30 -8.06
N VAL A 74 0.77 -10.19 -6.84
CA VAL A 74 1.32 -9.26 -5.84
C VAL A 74 2.65 -9.76 -5.32
N LYS A 75 2.80 -11.06 -5.11
CA LYS A 75 4.07 -11.68 -4.75
C LYS A 75 5.15 -11.43 -5.79
N ALA A 76 4.83 -11.59 -7.07
CA ALA A 76 5.76 -11.28 -8.16
C ALA A 76 6.18 -9.80 -8.17
N ALA A 77 5.23 -8.89 -7.98
CA ALA A 77 5.53 -7.46 -7.84
C ALA A 77 6.43 -7.17 -6.65
N MET A 78 6.16 -7.77 -5.49
CA MET A 78 6.96 -7.58 -4.29
C MET A 78 8.37 -8.16 -4.43
N ASN A 79 8.55 -9.26 -5.15
CA ASN A 79 9.86 -9.80 -5.46
C ASN A 79 10.66 -8.88 -6.39
N ASN A 80 10.00 -8.22 -7.35
CA ASN A 80 10.63 -7.19 -8.19
C ASN A 80 11.06 -5.98 -7.38
N ILE A 81 10.23 -5.56 -6.44
CA ILE A 81 10.56 -4.48 -5.49
C ILE A 81 11.79 -4.86 -4.65
N ASP A 82 11.81 -6.06 -4.07
CA ASP A 82 12.95 -6.54 -3.27
C ASP A 82 14.25 -6.58 -4.09
N LYS A 83 14.18 -7.06 -5.32
CA LYS A 83 15.31 -7.10 -6.24
C LYS A 83 15.88 -5.71 -6.52
N TYR A 84 15.02 -4.75 -6.81
CA TYR A 84 15.41 -3.37 -7.05
C TYR A 84 16.00 -2.71 -5.79
N LEU A 85 15.36 -2.88 -4.66
CA LEU A 85 15.87 -2.39 -3.37
C LEU A 85 17.20 -3.03 -3.01
N GLY A 86 17.45 -4.27 -3.43
CA GLY A 86 18.75 -4.93 -3.29
C GLY A 86 19.85 -4.20 -4.06
N LEU A 87 19.59 -3.80 -5.29
CA LEU A 87 20.54 -3.02 -6.08
C LEU A 87 20.87 -1.68 -5.40
N VAL A 88 19.86 -0.99 -4.87
CA VAL A 88 20.07 0.26 -4.13
C VAL A 88 20.86 0.04 -2.85
N ALA A 89 20.54 -1.01 -2.09
CA ALA A 89 21.21 -1.34 -0.84
C ALA A 89 22.69 -1.71 -1.04
N ASP A 90 23.03 -2.32 -2.17
CA ASP A 90 24.37 -2.79 -2.50
C ASP A 90 25.21 -1.74 -3.25
N ALA A 91 24.61 -0.63 -3.68
CA ALA A 91 25.32 0.43 -4.37
C ALA A 91 26.25 1.19 -3.42
N ASP A 92 27.55 1.20 -3.74
CA ASP A 92 28.57 1.85 -2.90
C ASP A 92 28.89 3.27 -3.33
N LYS A 93 28.59 3.64 -4.59
CA LYS A 93 28.90 4.93 -5.17
C LYS A 93 27.64 5.67 -5.60
N ALA A 94 27.68 7.00 -5.48
CA ALA A 94 26.58 7.88 -5.96
C ALA A 94 26.28 7.69 -7.46
N GLU A 95 27.33 7.43 -8.28
CA GLU A 95 27.18 7.17 -9.71
C GLU A 95 26.40 5.89 -9.99
N ASP A 96 26.59 4.85 -9.20
CA ASP A 96 25.87 3.59 -9.34
C ASP A 96 24.39 3.76 -8.94
N LEU A 97 24.10 4.52 -7.92
CA LEU A 97 22.74 4.91 -7.56
C LEU A 97 22.05 5.68 -8.70
N ALA A 98 22.73 6.65 -9.29
CA ALA A 98 22.18 7.41 -10.41
C ALA A 98 21.83 6.51 -11.60
N LYS A 99 22.68 5.54 -11.94
CA LYS A 99 22.41 4.55 -12.98
C LYS A 99 21.19 3.67 -12.66
N ILE A 100 21.07 3.23 -11.41
CA ILE A 100 19.92 2.43 -10.95
C ILE A 100 18.63 3.21 -11.12
N TYR A 101 18.59 4.47 -10.70
CA TYR A 101 17.39 5.32 -10.78
C TYR A 101 16.97 5.67 -12.22
N THR A 102 17.88 5.62 -13.18
CA THR A 102 17.59 5.88 -14.59
C THR A 102 17.42 4.61 -15.44
N SER A 103 17.55 3.44 -14.83
CA SER A 103 17.46 2.15 -15.51
C SER A 103 16.01 1.72 -15.79
N ASP A 104 15.84 0.73 -16.69
CA ASP A 104 14.56 0.06 -16.89
C ASP A 104 14.08 -0.68 -15.62
N GLY A 105 14.99 -1.05 -14.75
CA GLY A 105 14.68 -1.59 -13.42
C GLY A 105 13.87 -0.64 -12.57
N PHE A 106 14.10 0.66 -12.67
CA PHE A 106 13.29 1.67 -11.98
C PHE A 106 11.85 1.72 -12.50
N LYS A 107 11.64 1.59 -13.80
CA LYS A 107 10.29 1.52 -14.37
C LYS A 107 9.54 0.29 -13.89
N ASN A 108 10.19 -0.86 -13.86
CA ASN A 108 9.63 -2.11 -13.34
C ASN A 108 9.34 -2.02 -11.83
N TYR A 109 10.23 -1.39 -11.07
CA TYR A 109 10.02 -1.09 -9.66
C TYR A 109 8.79 -0.21 -9.45
N SER A 110 8.67 0.91 -10.16
CA SER A 110 7.53 1.82 -10.04
C SER A 110 6.20 1.14 -10.38
N LYS A 111 6.18 0.31 -11.43
CA LYS A 111 5.01 -0.50 -11.80
C LYS A 111 4.67 -1.52 -10.71
N SER A 112 5.66 -2.16 -10.14
CA SER A 112 5.48 -3.14 -9.06
C SER A 112 5.00 -2.48 -7.77
N ILE A 113 5.49 -1.29 -7.44
CA ILE A 113 4.98 -0.47 -6.33
C ILE A 113 3.49 -0.16 -6.53
N THR A 114 3.09 0.25 -7.72
CA THR A 114 1.66 0.50 -8.02
C THR A 114 0.80 -0.75 -7.79
N THR A 115 1.26 -1.90 -8.24
CA THR A 115 0.55 -3.18 -8.03
C THR A 115 0.42 -3.51 -6.53
N TYR A 116 1.50 -3.35 -5.79
CA TYR A 116 1.51 -3.57 -4.34
C TYR A 116 0.58 -2.60 -3.59
N VAL A 117 0.72 -1.30 -3.84
CA VAL A 117 -0.08 -0.27 -3.18
C VAL A 117 -1.57 -0.41 -3.48
N THR A 118 -1.93 -0.72 -4.72
CA THR A 118 -3.32 -0.96 -5.11
C THR A 118 -3.90 -2.15 -4.34
N TYR A 119 -3.18 -3.25 -4.27
CA TYR A 119 -3.63 -4.42 -3.51
C TYR A 119 -3.73 -4.12 -2.01
N PHE A 120 -2.73 -3.47 -1.45
CA PHE A 120 -2.74 -3.05 -0.04
C PHE A 120 -3.95 -2.16 0.28
N ALA A 121 -4.23 -1.18 -0.58
CA ALA A 121 -5.37 -0.28 -0.41
C ALA A 121 -6.71 -1.04 -0.48
N GLN A 122 -6.83 -2.02 -1.35
CA GLN A 122 -8.05 -2.82 -1.50
C GLN A 122 -8.27 -3.77 -0.32
N GLU A 123 -7.22 -4.38 0.19
CA GLU A 123 -7.33 -5.49 1.15
C GLU A 123 -7.06 -5.07 2.59
N CYS A 124 -6.34 -3.98 2.83
CA CYS A 124 -5.86 -3.61 4.15
C CYS A 124 -6.44 -2.31 4.71
N THR A 125 -7.05 -1.44 3.92
CA THR A 125 -7.53 -0.12 4.37
C THR A 125 -8.91 -0.16 5.03
N GLY A 126 -9.53 -1.31 5.14
CA GLY A 126 -10.78 -1.51 5.88
C GLY A 126 -10.60 -1.77 7.39
N THR A 127 -9.40 -1.70 7.90
CA THR A 127 -9.08 -1.99 9.32
C THR A 127 -9.04 -0.76 10.19
#